data_e2d4a98c126a41dd4624ed7142a2ef4d
#
_entry.id   e2d4a98c126a41dd4624ed7142a2ef4d
#
_cell.length_a   1.000
_cell.length_b   1.000
_cell.length_c   1.000
_cell.angle_alpha   90.00
_cell.angle_beta   90.00
_cell.angle_gamma   90.00
#
_symmetry.space_group_name_H-M   'P 1'
#
loop_
_entity.id
_entity.type
_entity.pdbx_description
1 polymer ?
#
loop_
_entity_poly.entity_id
_entity_poly.type
_entity_poly.pdbx_seq_one_letter_code
_entity_poly.pdbx_strand_id
1 'polypeptide(L)'
;MLCMYSNSTMYVQPLPAVELTKDPPVQHRFAVSDSLCGVTRLVKLGIHCVTCQKVAIKIVNREKLSESVLMKVEREIAILKLIEHPHVLKLHDVYENKKYLYLVLEHVSGGELFDYLVKKGRLTPKEARKFFRQIISALDFCHSHSICHRDLKPENLLLDEKNNIRIADFGMASLQVGDSLLETSCGSPHYACPEVIRGEKYDGRKADVWSCGVILFALLVGALPFDDDNLRQLLEKVKRGVFHMPHFIPPDCQNLLRGMIEVDASKRLTLEHIQKHIWYIGGKNEPEPEQPIPRKVQIRSLPSLEDIDPDVLESMHSLGCFRDRNKLLQDLLTEEENQEKMIYFLLLDRKERYPSHEDEDLPPRNEIGIPGNKSVSLEWVPLLVLLSLEGLATSYQVL
;
A
#
# COMPACT_ATOMS: atom_id res chain seq x y z
N MET A 1 3.15 28.00 -12.63
CA MET A 1 2.50 28.95 -11.72
C MET A 1 1.80 28.12 -10.66
N LEU A 2 2.42 27.97 -9.50
CA LEU A 2 1.87 27.20 -8.38
C LEU A 2 0.68 27.97 -7.83
N CYS A 3 -0.53 27.38 -7.88
CA CYS A 3 -1.70 27.92 -7.22
C CYS A 3 -1.47 27.92 -5.72
N MET A 4 -1.32 29.11 -5.15
CA MET A 4 -1.35 29.36 -3.72
C MET A 4 -2.75 29.05 -3.19
N TYR A 5 -2.89 28.01 -2.42
CA TYR A 5 -3.99 27.92 -1.46
C TYR A 5 -3.52 28.45 -0.11
N SER A 6 -4.11 29.59 0.22
CA SER A 6 -3.89 30.36 1.43
C SER A 6 -4.16 29.54 2.71
N ASN A 7 -3.23 29.68 3.68
CA ASN A 7 -3.43 29.32 5.06
C ASN A 7 -4.74 29.92 5.63
N SER A 8 -5.76 29.10 5.74
CA SER A 8 -6.89 29.36 6.61
C SER A 8 -6.77 28.42 7.78
N THR A 9 -6.29 28.94 8.90
CA THR A 9 -6.39 28.30 10.21
C THR A 9 -7.90 28.19 10.53
N MET A 10 -8.53 27.09 10.16
CA MET A 10 -9.87 26.79 10.62
C MET A 10 -9.77 26.27 12.05
N TYR A 11 -10.31 27.07 12.98
CA TYR A 11 -10.73 26.62 14.29
C TYR A 11 -11.80 25.54 14.08
N VAL A 12 -11.43 24.29 14.25
CA VAL A 12 -12.38 23.18 14.28
C VAL A 12 -12.98 23.15 15.68
N GLN A 13 -14.25 23.56 15.81
CA GLN A 13 -15.04 23.24 16.99
C GLN A 13 -15.09 21.71 17.14
N PRO A 14 -14.93 21.16 18.34
CA PRO A 14 -15.09 19.72 18.56
C PRO A 14 -16.54 19.35 18.20
N LEU A 15 -16.69 18.53 17.16
CA LEU A 15 -17.96 17.88 16.87
C LEU A 15 -18.29 16.96 18.06
N PRO A 16 -19.60 16.89 18.45
CA PRO A 16 -20.02 16.05 19.55
C PRO A 16 -19.57 14.61 19.30
N ALA A 17 -19.09 13.97 20.37
CA ALA A 17 -18.70 12.57 20.36
C ALA A 17 -19.81 11.75 19.68
N VAL A 18 -19.52 11.22 18.51
CA VAL A 18 -20.38 10.24 17.86
C VAL A 18 -20.35 9.04 18.79
N GLU A 19 -21.44 8.77 19.50
CA GLU A 19 -21.66 7.51 20.17
C GLU A 19 -21.43 6.39 19.16
N LEU A 20 -20.24 5.80 19.19
CA LEU A 20 -19.96 4.57 18.48
C LEU A 20 -20.87 3.52 19.11
N THR A 21 -21.92 3.19 18.37
CA THR A 21 -22.89 2.15 18.74
C THR A 21 -22.18 0.90 19.23
N LYS A 22 -22.74 0.31 20.26
CA LYS A 22 -22.35 -0.89 21.02
C LYS A 22 -22.11 -2.13 20.17
N ASP A 23 -21.06 -2.13 19.31
CA ASP A 23 -20.64 -3.31 18.56
C ASP A 23 -19.21 -3.71 18.99
N PRO A 24 -19.06 -4.90 19.58
CA PRO A 24 -17.96 -5.22 20.49
C PRO A 24 -16.58 -5.59 19.89
N PRO A 25 -16.34 -5.98 18.61
CA PRO A 25 -15.07 -6.63 18.35
C PRO A 25 -13.85 -5.71 18.27
N VAL A 26 -13.99 -4.45 17.81
CA VAL A 26 -12.84 -3.54 17.63
C VAL A 26 -12.50 -2.75 18.90
N GLN A 27 -13.51 -2.39 19.70
CA GLN A 27 -13.33 -1.57 20.92
C GLN A 27 -12.57 -2.29 22.05
N HIS A 28 -12.61 -3.61 22.11
CA HIS A 28 -11.90 -4.39 23.13
C HIS A 28 -10.39 -4.51 22.88
N ARG A 29 -9.90 -4.23 21.65
CA ARG A 29 -8.50 -4.39 21.29
C ARG A 29 -7.78 -3.08 20.98
N PHE A 30 -8.51 -2.00 20.61
CA PHE A 30 -7.89 -0.73 20.22
C PHE A 30 -8.58 0.45 20.90
N ALA A 31 -7.78 1.32 21.53
CA ALA A 31 -8.21 2.66 21.90
C ALA A 31 -8.10 3.56 20.66
N VAL A 32 -9.19 4.22 20.26
CA VAL A 32 -9.26 4.99 19.01
C VAL A 32 -9.37 6.49 19.33
N SER A 33 -8.52 7.32 18.74
CA SER A 33 -8.56 8.78 18.86
C SER A 33 -9.22 9.44 17.64
N ASP A 34 -9.76 10.66 17.82
CA ASP A 34 -10.63 11.32 16.84
C ASP A 34 -9.92 12.07 15.69
N SER A 35 -8.63 11.94 15.50
CA SER A 35 -7.94 12.80 14.55
C SER A 35 -7.17 12.04 13.48
N LEU A 36 -7.78 11.99 12.30
CA LEU A 36 -7.15 12.04 10.96
C LEU A 36 -8.28 12.05 9.92
N CYS A 37 -8.62 13.20 9.34
CA CYS A 37 -9.76 13.37 8.45
C CYS A 37 -9.31 13.64 7.02
N GLY A 38 -9.70 12.75 6.10
CA GLY A 38 -9.82 13.04 4.67
C GLY A 38 -11.28 12.90 4.23
N VAL A 39 -11.73 13.71 3.31
CA VAL A 39 -13.16 13.95 2.99
C VAL A 39 -13.95 12.72 2.51
N THR A 40 -13.29 11.62 2.13
CA THR A 40 -13.95 10.40 1.62
C THR A 40 -13.53 9.09 2.29
N ARG A 41 -12.48 9.10 3.13
CA ARG A 41 -11.95 7.92 3.82
C ARG A 41 -11.67 8.28 5.26
N LEU A 42 -12.42 7.72 6.19
CA LEU A 42 -12.20 7.94 7.61
C LEU A 42 -11.05 7.03 8.08
N VAL A 43 -9.89 7.62 8.39
CA VAL A 43 -8.77 6.91 9.00
C VAL A 43 -8.57 7.45 10.41
N LYS A 44 -8.53 6.57 11.40
CA LYS A 44 -8.33 6.91 12.80
C LYS A 44 -7.05 6.28 13.34
N LEU A 45 -6.40 6.97 14.27
CA LEU A 45 -5.31 6.39 15.04
C LEU A 45 -5.89 5.42 16.07
N GLY A 46 -5.38 4.19 16.08
CA GLY A 46 -5.67 3.18 17.10
C GLY A 46 -4.43 2.84 17.91
N ILE A 47 -4.63 2.42 19.15
CA ILE A 47 -3.56 1.87 20.00
C ILE A 47 -4.01 0.46 20.42
N HIS A 48 -3.21 -0.55 20.09
CA HIS A 48 -3.51 -1.91 20.49
C HIS A 48 -3.43 -2.06 22.02
N CYS A 49 -4.51 -2.52 22.66
CA CYS A 49 -4.64 -2.47 24.12
C CYS A 49 -3.59 -3.31 24.89
N VAL A 50 -3.07 -4.34 24.27
CA VAL A 50 -2.08 -5.24 24.92
C VAL A 50 -0.64 -4.83 24.56
N THR A 51 -0.34 -4.61 23.28
CA THR A 51 1.03 -4.34 22.82
C THR A 51 1.39 -2.86 22.83
N CYS A 52 0.41 -1.97 23.06
CA CYS A 52 0.56 -0.50 22.96
C CYS A 52 1.04 -0.02 21.58
N GLN A 53 0.97 -0.88 20.55
CA GLN A 53 1.37 -0.53 19.20
C GLN A 53 0.35 0.44 18.57
N LYS A 54 0.86 1.49 17.94
CA LYS A 54 0.03 2.42 17.15
C LYS A 54 -0.31 1.79 15.80
N VAL A 55 -1.57 1.92 15.40
CA VAL A 55 -2.09 1.44 14.12
C VAL A 55 -2.96 2.51 13.46
N ALA A 56 -3.12 2.44 12.15
CA ALA A 56 -4.07 3.26 11.41
C ALA A 56 -5.31 2.39 11.10
N ILE A 57 -6.49 2.83 11.52
CA ILE A 57 -7.75 2.12 11.29
C ILE A 57 -8.51 2.84 10.19
N LYS A 58 -8.54 2.24 8.98
CA LYS A 58 -9.33 2.73 7.84
C LYS A 58 -10.74 2.17 7.95
N ILE A 59 -11.71 3.07 8.12
CA ILE A 59 -13.12 2.73 8.34
C ILE A 59 -13.88 2.95 7.04
N VAL A 60 -14.53 1.90 6.55
CA VAL A 60 -15.28 1.89 5.30
C VAL A 60 -16.75 1.59 5.62
N ASN A 61 -17.67 2.48 5.22
CA ASN A 61 -19.10 2.24 5.39
C ASN A 61 -19.65 1.46 4.19
N ARG A 62 -19.96 0.18 4.39
CA ARG A 62 -20.43 -0.75 3.33
C ARG A 62 -21.77 -0.34 2.74
N GLU A 63 -22.69 0.19 3.54
CA GLU A 63 -24.03 0.58 3.10
C GLU A 63 -24.05 1.79 2.15
N LYS A 64 -22.99 2.63 2.23
CA LYS A 64 -22.86 3.85 1.42
C LYS A 64 -22.06 3.63 0.13
N LEU A 65 -21.49 2.47 -0.05
CA LEU A 65 -20.67 2.15 -1.22
C LEU A 65 -21.50 1.47 -2.30
N SER A 66 -21.21 1.79 -3.57
CA SER A 66 -21.67 0.97 -4.67
C SER A 66 -20.93 -0.37 -4.67
N GLU A 67 -21.55 -1.39 -5.22
CA GLU A 67 -20.96 -2.73 -5.35
C GLU A 67 -19.55 -2.69 -6.00
N SER A 68 -19.39 -1.87 -7.04
CA SER A 68 -18.10 -1.70 -7.71
C SER A 68 -16.99 -1.12 -6.83
N VAL A 69 -17.34 -0.26 -5.86
CA VAL A 69 -16.39 0.29 -4.90
C VAL A 69 -16.09 -0.72 -3.80
N LEU A 70 -17.10 -1.46 -3.33
CA LEU A 70 -16.90 -2.53 -2.35
C LEU A 70 -15.96 -3.60 -2.89
N MET A 71 -16.15 -4.07 -4.12
CA MET A 71 -15.22 -5.01 -4.78
C MET A 71 -13.78 -4.49 -4.85
N LYS A 72 -13.56 -3.17 -5.00
CA LYS A 72 -12.20 -2.60 -4.96
C LYS A 72 -11.58 -2.69 -3.58
N VAL A 73 -12.37 -2.48 -2.52
CA VAL A 73 -11.89 -2.60 -1.14
C VAL A 73 -11.56 -4.05 -0.79
N GLU A 74 -12.41 -4.98 -1.17
CA GLU A 74 -12.18 -6.42 -0.98
C GLU A 74 -10.92 -6.89 -1.73
N ARG A 75 -10.72 -6.40 -2.96
CA ARG A 75 -9.49 -6.64 -3.72
C ARG A 75 -8.26 -6.04 -3.03
N GLU A 76 -8.33 -4.80 -2.53
CA GLU A 76 -7.24 -4.17 -1.77
C GLU A 76 -6.85 -5.05 -0.58
N ILE A 77 -7.83 -5.53 0.18
CA ILE A 77 -7.60 -6.43 1.32
C ILE A 77 -6.93 -7.72 0.88
N ALA A 78 -7.47 -8.39 -0.14
CA ALA A 78 -6.94 -9.64 -0.63
C ALA A 78 -5.48 -9.50 -1.12
N ILE A 79 -5.19 -8.42 -1.85
CA ILE A 79 -3.82 -8.12 -2.30
C ILE A 79 -2.89 -7.82 -1.13
N LEU A 80 -3.31 -6.98 -0.18
CA LEU A 80 -2.51 -6.67 1.01
C LEU A 80 -2.26 -7.89 1.90
N LYS A 81 -3.13 -8.89 1.85
CA LYS A 81 -2.89 -10.18 2.51
C LYS A 81 -1.77 -10.99 1.85
N LEU A 82 -1.48 -10.79 0.56
CA LEU A 82 -0.41 -11.47 -0.17
C LEU A 82 0.98 -10.82 0.03
N ILE A 83 1.02 -9.55 0.40
CA ILE A 83 2.23 -8.75 0.38
C ILE A 83 2.76 -8.54 1.80
N GLU A 84 3.99 -8.96 2.06
CA GLU A 84 4.75 -8.58 3.25
C GLU A 84 6.14 -8.10 2.84
N HIS A 85 6.31 -6.76 2.80
CA HIS A 85 7.55 -6.13 2.33
C HIS A 85 7.83 -4.86 3.14
N PRO A 86 9.11 -4.54 3.47
CA PRO A 86 9.47 -3.38 4.31
C PRO A 86 9.05 -2.03 3.74
N HIS A 87 8.79 -1.94 2.43
CA HIS A 87 8.38 -0.71 1.76
C HIS A 87 6.94 -0.76 1.22
N VAL A 88 6.14 -1.68 1.72
CA VAL A 88 4.68 -1.74 1.49
C VAL A 88 3.97 -1.58 2.82
N LEU A 89 2.90 -0.78 2.85
CA LEU A 89 2.10 -0.56 4.05
C LEU A 89 1.46 -1.88 4.51
N LYS A 90 1.78 -2.30 5.74
CA LYS A 90 1.33 -3.59 6.26
C LYS A 90 -0.15 -3.53 6.64
N LEU A 91 -0.91 -4.54 6.22
CA LEU A 91 -2.23 -4.84 6.77
C LEU A 91 -2.05 -5.80 7.96
N HIS A 92 -2.41 -5.35 9.16
CA HIS A 92 -2.35 -6.17 10.36
C HIS A 92 -3.55 -7.09 10.46
N ASP A 93 -4.77 -6.52 10.34
CA ASP A 93 -6.00 -7.26 10.52
C ASP A 93 -7.19 -6.61 9.81
N VAL A 94 -8.30 -7.32 9.69
CA VAL A 94 -9.57 -6.82 9.13
C VAL A 94 -10.70 -7.26 10.03
N TYR A 95 -11.52 -6.31 10.44
CA TYR A 95 -12.75 -6.57 11.21
C TYR A 95 -13.95 -6.05 10.43
N GLU A 96 -15.06 -6.73 10.52
CA GLU A 96 -16.28 -6.30 9.87
C GLU A 96 -17.51 -6.44 10.77
N ASN A 97 -18.50 -5.60 10.49
CA ASN A 97 -19.86 -5.76 10.97
C ASN A 97 -20.84 -5.47 9.83
N LYS A 98 -22.14 -5.53 10.10
CA LYS A 98 -23.17 -5.31 9.06
C LYS A 98 -23.01 -3.99 8.29
N LYS A 99 -22.45 -2.95 8.93
CA LYS A 99 -22.39 -1.59 8.41
C LYS A 99 -21.00 -1.14 7.99
N TYR A 100 -19.98 -1.57 8.72
CA TYR A 100 -18.63 -1.08 8.56
C TYR A 100 -17.63 -2.21 8.37
N LEU A 101 -16.59 -1.90 7.59
CA LEU A 101 -15.37 -2.67 7.45
C LEU A 101 -14.21 -1.86 8.02
N TYR A 102 -13.38 -2.48 8.85
CA TYR A 102 -12.26 -1.84 9.53
C TYR A 102 -10.96 -2.52 9.11
N LEU A 103 -10.11 -1.79 8.39
CA LEU A 103 -8.79 -2.26 8.03
C LEU A 103 -7.78 -1.72 9.04
N VAL A 104 -7.13 -2.61 9.77
CA VAL A 104 -6.08 -2.27 10.72
C VAL A 104 -4.74 -2.30 9.99
N LEU A 105 -4.20 -1.12 9.72
CA LEU A 105 -3.00 -0.90 8.93
C LEU A 105 -1.83 -0.45 9.81
N GLU A 106 -0.61 -0.62 9.30
CA GLU A 106 0.58 0.00 9.87
C GLU A 106 0.38 1.51 10.02
N HIS A 107 0.79 2.05 11.17
CA HIS A 107 0.80 3.49 11.39
C HIS A 107 2.13 4.08 10.93
N VAL A 108 2.07 5.03 10.01
CA VAL A 108 3.23 5.79 9.52
C VAL A 108 3.08 7.27 9.87
N SER A 109 4.11 7.86 10.45
CA SER A 109 4.06 9.20 11.05
C SER A 109 4.70 10.31 10.21
N GLY A 110 5.42 9.96 9.14
CA GLY A 110 6.14 10.93 8.29
C GLY A 110 5.26 11.63 7.24
N GLY A 111 3.97 11.25 7.14
CA GLY A 111 3.04 11.82 6.16
C GLY A 111 3.26 11.33 4.74
N GLU A 112 2.75 12.05 3.76
CA GLU A 112 2.88 11.74 2.35
C GLU A 112 4.21 12.25 1.76
N LEU A 113 4.78 11.51 0.83
CA LEU A 113 5.97 11.97 0.08
C LEU A 113 5.70 13.28 -0.66
N PHE A 114 4.46 13.50 -1.09
CA PHE A 114 4.03 14.76 -1.72
C PHE A 114 4.24 15.95 -0.77
N ASP A 115 3.76 15.86 0.47
CA ASP A 115 3.93 16.92 1.47
C ASP A 115 5.40 17.17 1.80
N TYR A 116 6.20 16.10 1.83
CA TYR A 116 7.64 16.20 2.03
C TYR A 116 8.29 16.99 0.89
N LEU A 117 7.92 16.72 -0.36
CA LEU A 117 8.42 17.44 -1.54
C LEU A 117 7.98 18.90 -1.55
N VAL A 118 6.72 19.19 -1.20
CA VAL A 118 6.22 20.58 -1.11
C VAL A 118 7.02 21.39 -0.11
N LYS A 119 7.35 20.81 1.04
CA LYS A 119 8.13 21.49 2.10
C LYS A 119 9.62 21.64 1.76
N LYS A 120 10.21 20.63 1.14
CA LYS A 120 11.66 20.58 0.88
C LYS A 120 12.06 21.11 -0.49
N GLY A 121 11.14 21.11 -1.44
CA GLY A 121 11.44 21.36 -2.86
C GLY A 121 12.09 20.13 -3.52
N ARG A 122 12.90 20.37 -4.56
CA ARG A 122 13.60 19.29 -5.26
C ARG A 122 14.63 18.60 -4.36
N LEU A 123 14.80 17.30 -4.56
CA LEU A 123 15.76 16.49 -3.83
C LEU A 123 17.13 16.47 -4.55
N THR A 124 18.17 16.23 -3.78
CA THR A 124 19.47 15.88 -4.36
C THR A 124 19.39 14.51 -5.05
N PRO A 125 20.25 14.23 -6.07
CA PRO A 125 20.29 12.92 -6.71
C PRO A 125 20.44 11.75 -5.75
N LYS A 126 21.19 11.93 -4.67
CA LYS A 126 21.40 10.91 -3.62
C LYS A 126 20.11 10.64 -2.83
N GLU A 127 19.40 11.69 -2.41
CA GLU A 127 18.13 11.55 -1.69
C GLU A 127 17.04 10.94 -2.58
N ALA A 128 16.93 11.41 -3.82
CA ALA A 128 15.99 10.85 -4.80
C ALA A 128 16.26 9.36 -5.04
N ARG A 129 17.54 8.97 -5.15
CA ARG A 129 17.95 7.58 -5.32
C ARG A 129 17.56 6.71 -4.11
N LYS A 130 17.68 7.22 -2.88
CA LYS A 130 17.24 6.49 -1.68
C LYS A 130 15.76 6.11 -1.79
N PHE A 131 14.89 7.08 -2.03
CA PHE A 131 13.46 6.83 -2.17
C PHE A 131 13.14 5.95 -3.38
N PHE A 132 13.78 6.23 -4.50
CA PHE A 132 13.56 5.49 -5.74
C PHE A 132 13.93 4.00 -5.59
N ARG A 133 15.04 3.68 -4.94
CA ARG A 133 15.44 2.30 -4.64
C ARG A 133 14.41 1.56 -3.80
N GLN A 134 13.83 2.23 -2.80
CA GLN A 134 12.79 1.66 -1.95
C GLN A 134 11.51 1.39 -2.73
N ILE A 135 11.11 2.31 -3.62
CA ILE A 135 9.94 2.11 -4.50
C ILE A 135 10.17 0.93 -5.45
N ILE A 136 11.33 0.88 -6.12
CA ILE A 136 11.66 -0.21 -7.05
C ILE A 136 11.73 -1.56 -6.33
N SER A 137 12.31 -1.62 -5.13
CA SER A 137 12.36 -2.84 -4.31
C SER A 137 10.95 -3.37 -3.99
N ALA A 138 10.03 -2.48 -3.58
CA ALA A 138 8.65 -2.86 -3.30
C ALA A 138 7.91 -3.33 -4.56
N LEU A 139 8.11 -2.65 -5.69
CA LEU A 139 7.48 -3.04 -6.95
C LEU A 139 8.01 -4.36 -7.49
N ASP A 140 9.32 -4.58 -7.40
CA ASP A 140 9.93 -5.85 -7.80
C ASP A 140 9.33 -7.02 -7.03
N PHE A 141 9.15 -6.83 -5.72
CA PHE A 141 8.44 -7.79 -4.89
C PHE A 141 6.98 -7.98 -5.33
N CYS A 142 6.22 -6.91 -5.58
CA CYS A 142 4.84 -7.00 -6.04
C CYS A 142 4.74 -7.70 -7.40
N HIS A 143 5.59 -7.31 -8.37
CA HIS A 143 5.59 -7.89 -9.72
C HIS A 143 6.00 -9.37 -9.72
N SER A 144 6.91 -9.79 -8.82
CA SER A 144 7.27 -11.20 -8.65
C SER A 144 6.10 -12.06 -8.13
N HIS A 145 5.11 -11.41 -7.47
CA HIS A 145 3.84 -12.01 -7.06
C HIS A 145 2.69 -11.69 -8.03
N SER A 146 3.02 -11.26 -9.25
CA SER A 146 2.06 -10.90 -10.31
C SER A 146 1.11 -9.76 -9.95
N ILE A 147 1.44 -8.94 -8.96
CA ILE A 147 0.65 -7.81 -8.52
C ILE A 147 1.19 -6.53 -9.16
N CYS A 148 0.35 -5.86 -9.97
CA CYS A 148 0.63 -4.53 -10.53
C CYS A 148 -0.16 -3.49 -9.74
N HIS A 149 0.47 -2.38 -9.34
CA HIS A 149 -0.15 -1.36 -8.50
C HIS A 149 -1.13 -0.46 -9.28
N ARG A 150 -0.74 0.02 -10.45
CA ARG A 150 -1.51 0.78 -11.45
C ARG A 150 -1.94 2.22 -11.07
N ASP A 151 -1.72 2.66 -9.84
CA ASP A 151 -1.99 4.04 -9.41
C ASP A 151 -0.86 4.56 -8.50
N LEU A 152 0.40 4.36 -8.95
CA LEU A 152 1.55 4.91 -8.24
C LEU A 152 1.61 6.43 -8.43
N LYS A 153 1.66 7.14 -7.32
CA LYS A 153 1.77 8.60 -7.23
C LYS A 153 2.27 8.99 -5.83
N PRO A 154 2.83 10.20 -5.65
CA PRO A 154 3.40 10.61 -4.37
C PRO A 154 2.42 10.59 -3.19
N GLU A 155 1.11 10.74 -3.43
CA GLU A 155 0.06 10.67 -2.41
C GLU A 155 -0.12 9.24 -1.87
N ASN A 156 0.22 8.22 -2.67
CA ASN A 156 0.19 6.81 -2.28
C ASN A 156 1.54 6.32 -1.73
N LEU A 157 2.53 7.21 -1.61
CA LEU A 157 3.84 6.94 -1.04
C LEU A 157 3.93 7.64 0.31
N LEU A 158 3.77 6.85 1.38
CA LEU A 158 3.84 7.36 2.75
C LEU A 158 5.26 7.23 3.29
N LEU A 159 5.59 8.03 4.29
CA LEU A 159 6.90 8.02 4.94
C LEU A 159 6.76 7.57 6.40
N ASP A 160 7.63 6.66 6.81
CA ASP A 160 7.77 6.32 8.22
C ASP A 160 8.55 7.41 9.00
N GLU A 161 8.74 7.23 10.29
CA GLU A 161 9.48 8.15 11.17
C GLU A 161 10.95 8.35 10.77
N LYS A 162 11.53 7.38 10.01
CA LYS A 162 12.91 7.40 9.50
C LYS A 162 13.00 7.88 8.05
N ASN A 163 11.89 8.39 7.51
CA ASN A 163 11.76 8.74 6.09
C ASN A 163 12.08 7.55 5.15
N ASN A 164 11.51 6.39 5.44
CA ASN A 164 11.46 5.27 4.50
C ASN A 164 10.07 5.17 3.89
N ILE A 165 10.03 4.75 2.62
CA ILE A 165 8.79 4.60 1.86
C ILE A 165 7.94 3.44 2.39
N ARG A 166 6.62 3.68 2.41
CA ARG A 166 5.55 2.69 2.51
C ARG A 166 4.56 2.94 1.39
N ILE A 167 4.53 2.04 0.41
CA ILE A 167 3.54 2.08 -0.68
C ILE A 167 2.18 1.70 -0.13
N ALA A 168 1.17 2.53 -0.38
CA ALA A 168 -0.19 2.38 0.11
C ALA A 168 -1.21 2.42 -1.05
N ASP A 169 -2.47 2.13 -0.74
CA ASP A 169 -3.63 2.23 -1.65
C ASP A 169 -3.56 1.27 -2.85
N PHE A 170 -3.64 -0.01 -2.57
CA PHE A 170 -3.75 -1.08 -3.58
C PHE A 170 -5.16 -1.24 -4.16
N GLY A 171 -6.07 -0.27 -3.94
CA GLY A 171 -7.46 -0.33 -4.41
C GLY A 171 -7.62 -0.38 -5.92
N MET A 172 -6.61 0.02 -6.68
CA MET A 172 -6.56 -0.11 -8.13
C MET A 172 -5.66 -1.26 -8.61
N ALA A 173 -4.96 -1.95 -7.70
CA ALA A 173 -4.06 -3.02 -8.06
C ALA A 173 -4.78 -4.21 -8.72
N SER A 174 -4.05 -4.97 -9.50
CA SER A 174 -4.57 -6.16 -10.19
C SER A 174 -3.51 -7.24 -10.27
N LEU A 175 -3.95 -8.48 -10.22
CA LEU A 175 -3.12 -9.61 -10.58
C LEU A 175 -3.01 -9.70 -12.10
N GLN A 176 -1.78 -9.81 -12.58
CA GLN A 176 -1.46 -10.06 -13.98
C GLN A 176 -0.70 -11.38 -14.08
N VAL A 177 -1.42 -12.42 -14.48
CA VAL A 177 -0.88 -13.78 -14.57
C VAL A 177 -0.22 -13.98 -15.92
N GLY A 178 1.05 -14.36 -15.93
CA GLY A 178 1.83 -14.60 -17.15
C GLY A 178 1.90 -13.37 -18.06
N ASP A 179 1.60 -13.58 -19.34
CA ASP A 179 1.58 -12.54 -20.38
C ASP A 179 0.20 -11.94 -20.64
N SER A 180 -0.77 -12.20 -19.75
CA SER A 180 -2.12 -11.60 -19.88
C SER A 180 -2.02 -10.07 -19.79
N LEU A 181 -2.80 -9.37 -20.63
CA LEU A 181 -2.87 -7.92 -20.64
C LEU A 181 -4.08 -7.42 -19.86
N LEU A 182 -3.92 -6.26 -19.22
CA LEU A 182 -4.98 -5.57 -18.49
C LEU A 182 -5.77 -4.65 -19.44
N GLU A 183 -7.08 -4.49 -19.18
CA GLU A 183 -7.98 -3.69 -20.05
C GLU A 183 -8.56 -2.48 -19.32
N THR A 184 -8.52 -2.46 -17.97
CA THR A 184 -9.17 -1.40 -17.19
C THR A 184 -8.32 -0.16 -17.17
N SER A 185 -8.76 0.92 -17.79
CA SER A 185 -8.14 2.25 -17.64
C SER A 185 -8.33 2.74 -16.22
N CYS A 186 -7.24 3.00 -15.52
CA CYS A 186 -7.21 3.49 -14.15
C CYS A 186 -5.93 4.30 -13.91
N GLY A 187 -5.89 4.99 -12.76
CA GLY A 187 -4.76 5.79 -12.35
C GLY A 187 -4.99 7.30 -12.51
N SER A 188 -4.10 8.06 -11.92
CA SER A 188 -4.13 9.53 -11.95
C SER A 188 -3.52 10.02 -13.26
N PRO A 189 -4.16 10.95 -14.00
CA PRO A 189 -3.76 11.32 -15.35
C PRO A 189 -2.29 11.76 -15.52
N HIS A 190 -1.72 12.43 -14.53
CA HIS A 190 -0.32 12.89 -14.56
C HIS A 190 0.70 11.75 -14.51
N TYR A 191 0.30 10.58 -13.96
CA TYR A 191 1.17 9.42 -13.73
C TYR A 191 0.82 8.24 -14.62
N ALA A 192 -0.33 8.29 -15.33
CA ALA A 192 -0.78 7.23 -16.22
C ALA A 192 0.04 7.18 -17.52
N CYS A 193 0.34 5.98 -17.99
CA CYS A 193 1.08 5.76 -19.23
C CYS A 193 0.21 5.99 -20.48
N PRO A 194 0.84 6.25 -21.66
CA PRO A 194 0.11 6.51 -22.90
C PRO A 194 -0.90 5.45 -23.31
N GLU A 195 -0.56 4.18 -23.16
CA GLU A 195 -1.42 3.04 -23.51
C GLU A 195 -2.68 2.97 -22.63
N VAL A 196 -2.57 3.30 -21.33
CA VAL A 196 -3.72 3.41 -20.41
C VAL A 196 -4.63 4.58 -20.82
N ILE A 197 -4.04 5.74 -21.16
CA ILE A 197 -4.79 6.92 -21.61
C ILE A 197 -5.51 6.67 -22.93
N ARG A 198 -4.95 5.86 -23.82
CA ARG A 198 -5.59 5.46 -25.09
C ARG A 198 -6.65 4.40 -24.92
N GLY A 199 -6.78 3.78 -23.73
CA GLY A 199 -7.71 2.66 -23.49
C GLY A 199 -7.27 1.36 -24.17
N GLU A 200 -6.00 1.20 -24.45
CA GLU A 200 -5.42 -0.01 -25.03
C GLU A 200 -5.28 -1.10 -23.96
N LYS A 201 -5.17 -2.36 -24.40
CA LYS A 201 -4.73 -3.45 -23.53
C LYS A 201 -3.26 -3.23 -23.19
N TYR A 202 -2.87 -3.40 -21.94
CA TYR A 202 -1.53 -3.03 -21.48
C TYR A 202 -0.93 -3.99 -20.45
N ASP A 203 0.39 -3.99 -20.36
CA ASP A 203 1.15 -4.65 -19.30
C ASP A 203 1.23 -3.72 -18.08
N GLY A 204 0.61 -4.13 -16.95
CA GLY A 204 0.60 -3.36 -15.71
C GLY A 204 1.99 -3.13 -15.13
N ARG A 205 2.93 -4.05 -15.34
CA ARG A 205 4.33 -3.92 -14.93
C ARG A 205 5.01 -2.75 -15.66
N LYS A 206 4.73 -2.61 -16.95
CA LYS A 206 5.23 -1.49 -17.78
C LYS A 206 4.56 -0.16 -17.41
N ALA A 207 3.27 -0.19 -17.05
CA ALA A 207 2.56 0.97 -16.56
C ALA A 207 3.14 1.49 -15.24
N ASP A 208 3.43 0.60 -14.28
CA ASP A 208 4.06 0.96 -13.01
C ASP A 208 5.46 1.57 -13.21
N VAL A 209 6.24 1.05 -14.17
CA VAL A 209 7.56 1.62 -14.52
C VAL A 209 7.44 3.04 -15.06
N TRP A 210 6.45 3.33 -15.90
CA TRP A 210 6.19 4.69 -16.37
C TRP A 210 5.90 5.64 -15.19
N SER A 211 4.98 5.26 -14.31
CA SER A 211 4.62 6.03 -13.11
C SER A 211 5.84 6.29 -12.22
N CYS A 212 6.72 5.29 -12.04
CA CYS A 212 7.98 5.45 -11.32
C CYS A 212 8.92 6.45 -11.98
N GLY A 213 8.97 6.50 -13.31
CA GLY A 213 9.74 7.49 -14.06
C GLY A 213 9.23 8.92 -13.81
N VAL A 214 7.91 9.10 -13.83
CA VAL A 214 7.28 10.39 -13.51
C VAL A 214 7.58 10.82 -12.07
N ILE A 215 7.49 9.88 -11.12
CA ILE A 215 7.83 10.13 -9.71
C ILE A 215 9.30 10.52 -9.56
N LEU A 216 10.22 9.76 -10.15
CA LEU A 216 11.65 10.07 -10.09
C LEU A 216 11.97 11.47 -10.67
N PHE A 217 11.34 11.82 -11.79
CA PHE A 217 11.45 13.16 -12.37
C PHE A 217 10.97 14.22 -11.37
N ALA A 218 9.79 14.03 -10.76
CA ALA A 218 9.24 14.96 -9.78
C ALA A 218 10.14 15.11 -8.54
N LEU A 219 10.76 14.01 -8.05
CA LEU A 219 11.71 14.05 -6.93
C LEU A 219 12.94 14.94 -7.24
N LEU A 220 13.45 14.88 -8.47
CA LEU A 220 14.67 15.57 -8.88
C LEU A 220 14.42 17.03 -9.32
N VAL A 221 13.24 17.30 -9.88
CA VAL A 221 12.93 18.60 -10.49
C VAL A 221 12.05 19.45 -9.58
N GLY A 222 11.21 18.82 -8.75
CA GLY A 222 10.17 19.50 -7.96
C GLY A 222 8.94 19.89 -8.79
N ALA A 223 8.81 19.36 -10.00
CA ALA A 223 7.69 19.57 -10.91
C ALA A 223 7.45 18.31 -11.74
N LEU A 224 6.25 18.17 -12.29
CA LEU A 224 5.90 17.04 -13.16
C LEU A 224 6.49 17.20 -14.57
N PRO A 225 6.79 16.09 -15.28
CA PRO A 225 7.24 16.15 -16.67
C PRO A 225 6.11 16.57 -17.62
N PHE A 226 4.87 16.24 -17.26
CA PHE A 226 3.66 16.58 -17.98
C PHE A 226 2.69 17.27 -17.03
N ASP A 227 2.32 18.51 -17.37
CA ASP A 227 1.35 19.28 -16.61
C ASP A 227 0.61 20.25 -17.53
N ASP A 228 -0.68 20.45 -17.27
CA ASP A 228 -1.54 21.40 -17.97
C ASP A 228 -2.82 21.61 -17.17
N ASP A 229 -3.32 22.86 -17.13
CA ASP A 229 -4.60 23.20 -16.49
C ASP A 229 -5.79 22.54 -17.23
N ASN A 230 -5.62 22.25 -18.53
CA ASN A 230 -6.60 21.58 -19.35
C ASN A 230 -6.29 20.07 -19.45
N LEU A 231 -7.17 19.24 -18.88
CA LEU A 231 -7.02 17.78 -18.87
C LEU A 231 -6.77 17.21 -20.28
N ARG A 232 -7.46 17.70 -21.31
CA ARG A 232 -7.27 17.20 -22.69
C ARG A 232 -5.87 17.48 -23.21
N GLN A 233 -5.33 18.67 -22.91
CA GLN A 233 -3.95 19.02 -23.29
C GLN A 233 -2.93 18.21 -22.50
N LEU A 234 -3.15 17.99 -21.20
CA LEU A 234 -2.33 17.09 -20.39
C LEU A 234 -2.26 15.68 -20.99
N LEU A 235 -3.40 15.09 -21.32
CA LEU A 235 -3.47 13.76 -21.93
C LEU A 235 -2.73 13.71 -23.29
N GLU A 236 -2.82 14.75 -24.10
CA GLU A 236 -2.06 14.82 -25.37
C GLU A 236 -0.55 14.95 -25.14
N LYS A 237 -0.11 15.71 -24.13
CA LYS A 237 1.32 15.78 -23.74
C LYS A 237 1.86 14.42 -23.33
N VAL A 238 1.12 13.68 -22.50
CA VAL A 238 1.50 12.33 -22.06
C VAL A 238 1.58 11.37 -23.25
N LYS A 239 0.56 11.36 -24.13
CA LYS A 239 0.55 10.50 -25.33
C LYS A 239 1.73 10.74 -26.26
N ARG A 240 2.21 11.98 -26.34
CA ARG A 240 3.39 12.34 -27.16
C ARG A 240 4.71 12.00 -26.46
N GLY A 241 4.73 11.93 -25.13
CA GLY A 241 5.92 11.61 -24.34
C GLY A 241 7.04 12.67 -24.43
N VAL A 242 6.71 13.90 -24.89
CA VAL A 242 7.70 14.98 -25.04
C VAL A 242 7.68 15.86 -23.80
N PHE A 243 8.79 15.88 -23.08
CA PHE A 243 8.96 16.70 -21.89
C PHE A 243 10.36 17.34 -21.86
N HIS A 244 10.48 18.44 -21.13
CA HIS A 244 11.75 19.13 -20.97
C HIS A 244 12.63 18.43 -19.93
N MET A 245 13.85 18.06 -20.31
CA MET A 245 14.84 17.48 -19.42
C MET A 245 15.81 18.56 -18.91
N PRO A 246 15.77 18.94 -17.62
CA PRO A 246 16.67 19.96 -17.11
C PRO A 246 18.15 19.56 -17.15
N HIS A 247 19.02 20.51 -17.50
CA HIS A 247 20.47 20.27 -17.64
C HIS A 247 21.18 19.89 -16.34
N PHE A 248 20.62 20.24 -15.17
CA PHE A 248 21.21 19.92 -13.88
C PHE A 248 21.06 18.44 -13.48
N ILE A 249 20.21 17.66 -14.18
CA ILE A 249 20.07 16.22 -13.95
C ILE A 249 21.30 15.53 -14.56
N PRO A 250 22.00 14.66 -13.80
CA PRO A 250 23.16 13.91 -14.33
C PRO A 250 22.82 13.12 -15.60
N PRO A 251 23.74 13.03 -16.57
CA PRO A 251 23.47 12.36 -17.86
C PRO A 251 23.00 10.91 -17.75
N ASP A 252 23.55 10.15 -16.82
CA ASP A 252 23.14 8.78 -16.52
C ASP A 252 21.69 8.74 -15.98
N CYS A 253 21.31 9.68 -15.11
CA CYS A 253 19.94 9.79 -14.64
C CYS A 253 18.98 10.20 -15.77
N GLN A 254 19.40 11.12 -16.67
CA GLN A 254 18.60 11.47 -17.84
C GLN A 254 18.35 10.24 -18.74
N ASN A 255 19.37 9.39 -18.92
CA ASN A 255 19.23 8.15 -19.68
C ASN A 255 18.19 7.20 -19.04
N LEU A 256 18.26 7.01 -17.71
CA LEU A 256 17.29 6.21 -16.96
C LEU A 256 15.87 6.76 -17.13
N LEU A 257 15.67 8.07 -16.91
CA LEU A 257 14.37 8.72 -17.02
C LEU A 257 13.76 8.57 -18.43
N ARG A 258 14.56 8.75 -19.50
CA ARG A 258 14.09 8.56 -20.88
C ARG A 258 13.69 7.11 -21.15
N GLY A 259 14.41 6.14 -20.58
CA GLY A 259 14.08 4.73 -20.73
C GLY A 259 12.83 4.30 -19.96
N MET A 260 12.51 4.98 -18.87
CA MET A 260 11.29 4.72 -18.09
C MET A 260 10.07 5.47 -18.66
N ILE A 261 10.24 6.74 -19.07
CA ILE A 261 9.19 7.58 -19.68
C ILE A 261 9.25 7.40 -21.21
N GLU A 262 9.20 6.15 -21.66
CA GLU A 262 9.18 5.76 -23.08
C GLU A 262 7.75 5.44 -23.50
N VAL A 263 7.27 6.10 -24.57
CA VAL A 263 5.90 5.94 -25.06
C VAL A 263 5.62 4.53 -25.57
N ASP A 264 6.60 3.96 -26.25
CA ASP A 264 6.53 2.57 -26.72
C ASP A 264 6.78 1.61 -25.54
N ALA A 265 5.72 0.98 -25.03
CA ALA A 265 5.82 0.07 -23.89
C ALA A 265 6.78 -1.11 -24.15
N SER A 266 6.98 -1.53 -25.40
CA SER A 266 7.91 -2.60 -25.74
C SER A 266 9.39 -2.19 -25.55
N LYS A 267 9.70 -0.91 -25.74
CA LYS A 267 11.04 -0.33 -25.55
C LYS A 267 11.27 0.22 -24.15
N ARG A 268 10.19 0.42 -23.37
CA ARG A 268 10.27 0.89 -21.99
C ARG A 268 11.07 -0.08 -21.13
N LEU A 269 11.95 0.44 -20.28
CA LEU A 269 12.77 -0.37 -19.37
C LEU A 269 11.89 -1.30 -18.50
N THR A 270 12.47 -2.43 -18.12
CA THR A 270 11.91 -3.32 -17.07
C THR A 270 12.55 -2.99 -15.73
N LEU A 271 11.99 -3.51 -14.62
CA LEU A 271 12.59 -3.35 -13.29
C LEU A 271 14.02 -3.94 -13.26
N GLU A 272 14.26 -5.05 -13.92
CA GLU A 272 15.58 -5.65 -14.03
C GLU A 272 16.62 -4.71 -14.71
N HIS A 273 16.21 -4.05 -15.80
CA HIS A 273 17.07 -3.05 -16.46
C HIS A 273 17.34 -1.85 -15.56
N ILE A 274 16.34 -1.39 -14.80
CA ILE A 274 16.46 -0.28 -13.86
C ILE A 274 17.43 -0.64 -12.73
N GLN A 275 17.32 -1.83 -12.14
CA GLN A 275 18.18 -2.29 -11.05
C GLN A 275 19.64 -2.45 -11.48
N LYS A 276 19.88 -2.79 -12.74
CA LYS A 276 21.23 -2.88 -13.33
C LYS A 276 21.79 -1.54 -13.84
N HIS A 277 20.97 -0.48 -13.84
CA HIS A 277 21.35 0.81 -14.38
C HIS A 277 22.37 1.53 -13.47
N ILE A 278 23.42 2.13 -14.08
CA ILE A 278 24.52 2.75 -13.35
C ILE A 278 24.06 3.83 -12.36
N TRP A 279 23.05 4.63 -12.70
CA TRP A 279 22.49 5.62 -11.79
C TRP A 279 21.79 4.98 -10.60
N TYR A 280 21.08 3.87 -10.79
CA TYR A 280 20.40 3.12 -9.72
C TYR A 280 21.40 2.49 -8.76
N ILE A 281 22.45 1.87 -9.27
CA ILE A 281 23.51 1.26 -8.46
C ILE A 281 24.22 2.32 -7.62
N GLY A 282 24.38 3.53 -8.15
CA GLY A 282 24.97 4.66 -7.43
C GLY A 282 26.47 4.80 -7.59
N GLY A 283 27.06 5.79 -6.90
CA GLY A 283 28.49 6.05 -6.89
C GLY A 283 29.27 4.98 -6.12
N LYS A 284 30.60 4.92 -6.35
CA LYS A 284 31.52 3.93 -5.77
C LYS A 284 31.48 3.78 -4.24
N ASN A 285 30.90 4.77 -3.52
CA ASN A 285 30.85 4.82 -2.05
C ASN A 285 29.41 4.74 -1.50
N GLU A 286 28.41 4.42 -2.32
CA GLU A 286 27.06 4.22 -1.83
C GLU A 286 26.84 2.75 -1.51
N PRO A 287 26.26 2.41 -0.34
CA PRO A 287 25.93 1.02 -0.03
C PRO A 287 24.94 0.47 -1.06
N GLU A 288 25.10 -0.79 -1.42
CA GLU A 288 24.11 -1.49 -2.23
C GLU A 288 22.74 -1.45 -1.51
N PRO A 289 21.64 -1.34 -2.28
CA PRO A 289 20.32 -1.41 -1.69
C PRO A 289 20.16 -2.78 -1.01
N GLU A 290 19.81 -2.76 0.27
CA GLU A 290 19.38 -3.98 0.95
C GLU A 290 18.11 -4.49 0.24
N GLN A 291 18.21 -5.64 -0.39
CA GLN A 291 17.06 -6.33 -0.93
C GLN A 291 16.44 -7.18 0.18
N PRO A 292 15.17 -6.99 0.51
CA PRO A 292 14.51 -7.89 1.44
C PRO A 292 14.54 -9.30 0.86
N ILE A 293 14.93 -10.26 1.69
CA ILE A 293 14.95 -11.66 1.28
C ILE A 293 13.48 -12.09 1.11
N PRO A 294 13.04 -12.43 -0.11
CA PRO A 294 11.68 -12.90 -0.32
C PRO A 294 11.44 -14.14 0.53
N ARG A 295 10.35 -14.16 1.27
CA ARG A 295 9.96 -15.33 2.03
C ARG A 295 9.57 -16.44 1.05
N LYS A 296 10.26 -17.56 1.11
CA LYS A 296 9.90 -18.74 0.34
C LYS A 296 8.74 -19.45 1.04
N VAL A 297 7.57 -19.44 0.42
CA VAL A 297 6.44 -20.28 0.82
C VAL A 297 6.60 -21.63 0.13
N GLN A 298 6.40 -22.70 0.88
CA GLN A 298 6.51 -24.05 0.36
C GLN A 298 5.22 -24.41 -0.36
N ILE A 299 5.30 -24.60 -1.67
CA ILE A 299 4.19 -25.12 -2.48
C ILE A 299 4.10 -26.62 -2.22
N ARG A 300 2.90 -27.09 -1.86
CA ARG A 300 2.61 -28.50 -1.56
C ARG A 300 1.61 -29.03 -2.61
N SER A 301 1.55 -30.34 -2.76
CA SER A 301 0.49 -30.99 -3.50
C SER A 301 -0.85 -30.87 -2.74
N LEU A 302 -1.93 -30.63 -3.46
CA LEU A 302 -3.31 -30.67 -2.96
C LEU A 302 -3.99 -31.86 -3.62
N PRO A 303 -4.03 -33.04 -2.95
CA PRO A 303 -4.49 -34.27 -3.58
C PRO A 303 -6.01 -34.33 -3.77
N SER A 304 -6.79 -33.56 -2.99
CA SER A 304 -8.24 -33.57 -3.08
C SER A 304 -8.87 -32.19 -2.84
N LEU A 305 -10.16 -32.07 -3.19
CA LEU A 305 -10.95 -30.84 -2.90
C LEU A 305 -11.12 -30.60 -1.40
N GLU A 306 -11.06 -31.63 -0.58
CA GLU A 306 -11.22 -31.55 0.87
C GLU A 306 -9.99 -30.91 1.55
N ASP A 307 -8.84 -30.93 0.85
CA ASP A 307 -7.61 -30.28 1.33
C ASP A 307 -7.57 -28.77 1.06
N ILE A 308 -8.53 -28.27 0.28
CA ILE A 308 -8.61 -26.83 -0.06
C ILE A 308 -9.35 -26.09 1.05
N ASP A 309 -8.64 -25.11 1.66
CA ASP A 309 -9.22 -24.21 2.66
C ASP A 309 -10.26 -23.28 2.00
N PRO A 310 -11.54 -23.29 2.46
CA PRO A 310 -12.61 -22.52 1.82
C PRO A 310 -12.41 -21.01 1.94
N ASP A 311 -11.84 -20.50 3.03
CA ASP A 311 -11.65 -19.06 3.24
C ASP A 311 -10.50 -18.54 2.36
N VAL A 312 -9.48 -19.36 2.15
CA VAL A 312 -8.39 -19.07 1.22
C VAL A 312 -8.92 -19.03 -0.21
N LEU A 313 -9.78 -19.99 -0.58
CA LEU A 313 -10.41 -20.02 -1.89
C LEU A 313 -11.27 -18.78 -2.14
N GLU A 314 -12.07 -18.36 -1.16
CA GLU A 314 -12.89 -17.15 -1.24
C GLU A 314 -12.00 -15.89 -1.37
N SER A 315 -10.91 -15.83 -0.61
CA SER A 315 -9.92 -14.75 -0.74
C SER A 315 -9.32 -14.69 -2.15
N MET A 316 -9.07 -15.84 -2.79
CA MET A 316 -8.62 -15.90 -4.18
C MET A 316 -9.68 -15.35 -5.15
N HIS A 317 -10.96 -15.66 -4.96
CA HIS A 317 -12.04 -15.08 -5.76
C HIS A 317 -12.10 -13.56 -5.65
N SER A 318 -11.88 -13.01 -4.46
CA SER A 318 -11.85 -11.55 -4.20
C SER A 318 -10.73 -10.83 -4.95
N LEU A 319 -9.66 -11.54 -5.37
CA LEU A 319 -8.61 -10.97 -6.22
C LEU A 319 -9.10 -10.57 -7.63
N GLY A 320 -10.22 -11.14 -8.08
CA GLY A 320 -10.95 -10.76 -9.31
C GLY A 320 -10.33 -11.28 -10.62
N CYS A 321 -9.21 -12.00 -10.57
CA CYS A 321 -8.60 -12.65 -11.74
C CYS A 321 -9.06 -14.11 -11.91
N PHE A 322 -9.46 -14.76 -10.83
CA PHE A 322 -9.90 -16.16 -10.81
C PHE A 322 -11.44 -16.23 -10.90
N ARG A 323 -12.00 -15.80 -12.04
CA ARG A 323 -13.46 -15.72 -12.23
C ARG A 323 -14.13 -17.09 -12.40
N ASP A 324 -13.44 -18.03 -13.03
CA ASP A 324 -13.92 -19.40 -13.23
C ASP A 324 -13.47 -20.28 -12.06
N ARG A 325 -14.44 -20.54 -11.16
CA ARG A 325 -14.20 -21.36 -9.96
C ARG A 325 -13.80 -22.79 -10.33
N ASN A 326 -14.38 -23.37 -11.37
CA ASN A 326 -14.08 -24.74 -11.75
C ASN A 326 -12.66 -24.85 -12.31
N LYS A 327 -12.26 -23.89 -13.13
CA LYS A 327 -10.89 -23.81 -13.65
C LYS A 327 -9.89 -23.61 -12.51
N LEU A 328 -10.16 -22.70 -11.58
CA LEU A 328 -9.29 -22.48 -10.42
C LEU A 328 -9.09 -23.75 -9.60
N LEU A 329 -10.18 -24.50 -9.33
CA LEU A 329 -10.10 -25.76 -8.61
C LEU A 329 -9.27 -26.81 -9.38
N GLN A 330 -9.43 -26.90 -10.71
CA GLN A 330 -8.60 -27.77 -11.54
C GLN A 330 -7.12 -27.40 -11.46
N ASP A 331 -6.80 -26.11 -11.60
CA ASP A 331 -5.43 -25.59 -11.55
C ASP A 331 -4.78 -25.83 -10.16
N LEU A 332 -5.56 -25.72 -9.06
CA LEU A 332 -5.08 -26.03 -7.71
C LEU A 332 -4.81 -27.52 -7.49
N LEU A 333 -5.53 -28.42 -8.14
CA LEU A 333 -5.40 -29.87 -8.00
C LEU A 333 -4.40 -30.50 -8.97
N THR A 334 -3.84 -29.76 -9.94
CA THR A 334 -2.80 -30.29 -10.82
C THR A 334 -1.57 -30.71 -10.01
N GLU A 335 -0.75 -31.66 -10.49
CA GLU A 335 0.49 -32.03 -9.84
C GLU A 335 1.60 -30.98 -10.02
N GLU A 336 1.54 -30.23 -11.12
CA GLU A 336 2.54 -29.21 -11.48
C GLU A 336 2.43 -27.96 -10.58
N GLU A 337 3.58 -27.35 -10.30
CA GLU A 337 3.63 -26.02 -9.68
C GLU A 337 3.12 -24.98 -10.67
N ASN A 338 2.15 -24.20 -10.27
CA ASN A 338 1.58 -23.12 -11.05
C ASN A 338 1.38 -21.87 -10.18
N GLN A 339 0.97 -20.78 -10.81
CA GLN A 339 0.80 -19.50 -10.13
C GLN A 339 -0.40 -19.49 -9.19
N GLU A 340 -1.46 -20.21 -9.52
CA GLU A 340 -2.66 -20.39 -8.70
C GLU A 340 -2.29 -21.03 -7.37
N LYS A 341 -1.49 -22.09 -7.38
CA LYS A 341 -0.96 -22.74 -6.16
C LYS A 341 -0.06 -21.79 -5.37
N MET A 342 0.81 -21.06 -6.02
CA MET A 342 1.68 -20.10 -5.34
C MET A 342 0.85 -19.07 -4.55
N ILE A 343 -0.17 -18.50 -5.17
CA ILE A 343 -1.05 -17.51 -4.53
C ILE A 343 -1.85 -18.17 -3.39
N TYR A 344 -2.38 -19.37 -3.61
CA TYR A 344 -3.10 -20.14 -2.60
C TYR A 344 -2.24 -20.38 -1.36
N PHE A 345 -1.02 -20.88 -1.52
CA PHE A 345 -0.13 -21.17 -0.38
C PHE A 345 0.40 -19.89 0.29
N LEU A 346 0.54 -18.77 -0.40
CA LEU A 346 0.83 -17.48 0.21
C LEU A 346 -0.30 -17.02 1.14
N LEU A 347 -1.55 -17.15 0.69
CA LEU A 347 -2.73 -16.82 1.52
C LEU A 347 -2.87 -17.78 2.70
N LEU A 348 -2.66 -19.08 2.48
CA LEU A 348 -2.72 -20.10 3.52
C LEU A 348 -1.64 -19.87 4.60
N ASP A 349 -0.38 -19.66 4.21
CA ASP A 349 0.72 -19.34 5.14
C ASP A 349 0.41 -18.08 5.97
N ARG A 350 -0.24 -17.09 5.35
CA ARG A 350 -0.68 -15.90 6.07
C ARG A 350 -1.79 -16.22 7.08
N LYS A 351 -2.82 -16.98 6.68
CA LYS A 351 -3.92 -17.40 7.56
C LYS A 351 -3.39 -18.17 8.75
N GLU A 352 -2.46 -19.10 8.52
CA GLU A 352 -1.82 -19.89 9.58
C GLU A 352 -1.02 -19.03 10.59
N ARG A 353 -0.37 -17.95 10.09
CA ARG A 353 0.41 -17.03 10.96
C ARG A 353 -0.44 -16.01 11.71
N TYR A 354 -1.53 -15.60 11.12
CA TYR A 354 -2.42 -14.57 11.64
C TYR A 354 -3.86 -15.12 11.60
N PRO A 355 -4.21 -16.05 12.49
CA PRO A 355 -5.57 -16.59 12.57
C PRO A 355 -6.56 -15.44 12.82
N SER A 356 -7.70 -15.50 12.15
CA SER A 356 -8.77 -14.53 12.36
C SER A 356 -9.49 -14.82 13.66
N HIS A 357 -10.27 -13.84 14.16
CA HIS A 357 -11.00 -13.95 15.43
C HIS A 357 -11.99 -15.10 15.51
N GLU A 358 -12.51 -15.54 14.39
CA GLU A 358 -13.44 -16.67 14.32
C GLU A 358 -12.78 -17.99 14.68
N ASP A 359 -11.43 -18.05 14.62
CA ASP A 359 -10.64 -19.22 15.01
C ASP A 359 -10.32 -19.27 16.51
N GLU A 360 -10.59 -18.20 17.29
CA GLU A 360 -10.30 -18.13 18.74
C GLU A 360 -11.30 -18.91 19.63
N ASP A 361 -12.46 -19.28 19.10
CA ASP A 361 -13.45 -20.12 19.79
C ASP A 361 -13.09 -21.63 19.75
N LEU A 362 -12.00 -22.01 19.07
CA LEU A 362 -11.48 -23.36 19.09
C LEU A 362 -10.61 -23.56 20.35
N PRO A 363 -10.78 -24.70 21.09
CA PRO A 363 -10.00 -24.96 22.30
C PRO A 363 -8.50 -24.99 21.99
N PRO A 364 -7.63 -24.40 22.85
CA PRO A 364 -6.21 -24.32 22.62
C PRO A 364 -5.60 -25.70 22.43
N ARG A 365 -4.87 -25.88 21.33
CA ARG A 365 -4.07 -27.11 21.11
C ARG A 365 -2.95 -27.12 22.12
N ASN A 366 -3.15 -27.95 23.17
CA ASN A 366 -2.17 -28.47 24.14
C ASN A 366 -1.02 -27.52 24.54
N GLU A 367 -1.22 -26.78 25.63
CA GLU A 367 -0.12 -26.26 26.42
C GLU A 367 0.59 -27.44 27.12
N ILE A 368 1.88 -27.60 26.81
CA ILE A 368 2.80 -28.38 27.64
C ILE A 368 3.00 -27.59 28.94
N GLY A 369 2.64 -28.25 30.04
CA GLY A 369 2.45 -27.64 31.34
C GLY A 369 3.65 -26.93 31.94
N ILE A 370 3.36 -25.78 32.56
CA ILE A 370 4.13 -25.20 33.66
C ILE A 370 3.16 -24.96 34.82
N PRO A 371 3.48 -25.41 36.07
CA PRO A 371 2.54 -25.36 37.17
C PRO A 371 2.48 -24.01 37.87
N GLY A 372 1.29 -23.57 38.08
CA GLY A 372 0.82 -22.81 39.22
C GLY A 372 1.30 -21.38 39.45
N ASN A 373 0.43 -20.39 39.27
CA ASN A 373 0.23 -19.40 40.34
C ASN A 373 -1.16 -18.76 40.29
N LYS A 374 -1.62 -18.41 41.49
CA LYS A 374 -2.93 -18.02 41.94
C LYS A 374 -3.56 -16.82 41.20
N SER A 375 -4.89 -16.93 41.00
CA SER A 375 -5.81 -15.86 40.66
C SER A 375 -5.66 -14.63 41.56
N VAL A 376 -5.39 -13.47 40.97
CA VAL A 376 -5.62 -12.17 41.58
C VAL A 376 -6.61 -11.45 40.66
N SER A 377 -7.81 -11.22 41.20
CA SER A 377 -8.82 -10.36 40.59
C SER A 377 -8.30 -8.92 40.56
N LEU A 378 -8.01 -8.39 39.37
CA LEU A 378 -7.72 -6.97 39.17
C LEU A 378 -9.03 -6.26 38.83
N GLU A 379 -9.51 -5.49 39.81
CA GLU A 379 -10.58 -4.54 39.64
C GLU A 379 -10.18 -3.45 38.63
N TRP A 380 -11.14 -3.07 37.82
CA TRP A 380 -11.03 -2.05 36.77
C TRP A 380 -10.75 -0.68 37.35
N VAL A 381 -9.56 -0.09 37.09
CA VAL A 381 -9.31 1.32 37.25
C VAL A 381 -9.36 1.95 35.86
N PRO A 382 -10.21 2.99 35.62
CA PRO A 382 -10.33 3.59 34.30
C PRO A 382 -9.04 4.35 33.95
N LEU A 383 -8.45 4.03 32.81
CA LEU A 383 -7.22 4.64 32.26
C LEU A 383 -7.40 6.10 31.80
N LEU A 384 -8.41 6.80 32.33
CA LEU A 384 -8.71 8.21 32.04
C LEU A 384 -7.82 9.21 32.80
N VAL A 385 -6.96 8.74 33.72
CA VAL A 385 -6.15 9.63 34.59
C VAL A 385 -4.75 9.89 34.06
N LEU A 386 -4.27 9.18 33.04
CA LEU A 386 -2.89 9.33 32.54
C LEU A 386 -2.70 10.32 31.38
N LEU A 387 -3.78 10.90 30.82
CA LEU A 387 -3.70 11.89 29.74
C LEU A 387 -3.78 13.36 30.21
N SER A 388 -3.88 13.61 31.51
CA SER A 388 -3.95 14.98 32.06
C SER A 388 -2.62 15.50 32.64
N LEU A 389 -1.51 14.82 32.52
CA LEU A 389 -0.23 15.24 33.08
C LEU A 389 0.82 15.74 32.06
N GLU A 390 0.55 15.75 30.76
CA GLU A 390 1.44 16.39 29.76
C GLU A 390 1.00 17.78 29.29
N GLY A 391 0.06 18.41 29.97
CA GLY A 391 -0.48 19.74 29.67
C GLY A 391 0.06 20.91 30.50
N LEU A 392 1.21 20.77 31.18
CA LEU A 392 1.82 21.86 31.96
C LEU A 392 3.34 21.84 31.81
N ALA A 393 3.85 22.49 30.81
CA ALA A 393 5.11 23.25 30.78
C ALA A 393 5.44 23.62 29.32
N THR A 394 5.12 24.83 28.90
CA THR A 394 6.11 25.87 28.61
C THR A 394 5.39 27.11 28.06
N SER A 395 5.08 28.03 28.98
CA SER A 395 5.05 29.42 28.63
C SER A 395 6.49 29.93 28.64
N TYR A 396 7.01 30.37 27.50
CA TYR A 396 8.11 31.33 27.47
C TYR A 396 7.69 32.54 26.63
N GLN A 397 7.71 33.69 27.31
CA GLN A 397 7.51 35.01 26.80
C GLN A 397 8.62 35.44 25.81
N VAL A 398 8.16 36.17 24.86
CA VAL A 398 8.73 37.18 23.99
C VAL A 398 9.88 38.02 24.62
N LEU A 399 10.93 38.19 23.86
CA LEU A 399 11.49 39.49 23.47
C LEU A 399 12.02 39.39 22.04
#